data_1b35f6c9d504de6385f7804ec0de45de
#
_entry.id   1b35f6c9d504de6385f7804ec0de45de
#
_cell.length_a   1.000
_cell.length_b   1.000
_cell.length_c   1.000
_cell.angle_alpha   90.00
_cell.angle_beta   90.00
_cell.angle_gamma   90.00
#
_symmetry.space_group_name_H-M   'P 1'
#
loop_
_entity.id
_entity.type
_entity.pdbx_description
1 polymer ?
#
loop_
_entity_poly.entity_id
_entity_poly.type
_entity_poly.pdbx_seq_one_letter_code
_entity_poly.pdbx_strand_id
1 'polypeptide(L)'
;PNVAWFDERYRWDALLNISPDGSLARRFAVFAMLLCLVTCVVVMLRRGGRIPGTSLGPSRRILGIVVGALALMMFTPTKWTHHFGVYAGLAGSLAALGAIAVISATERSPRNRTLFGAAVLFLTALAFTGSNGWWYVSSYGVPWFDKPPSIAGKGFATVLLGLTVLALAVAAWQHFRAPFRPPQPTRLRRWSGAPLTVVAAAVVLFEILSLVKGAVSQYPAYSVARSNLNALTGETCGLARDVLVESDPNASMLQPLDPTPGVDPLAGTSTVGFTPDGVASDLSADRETSGTTGGANSVDPSDTDQTS
;
A
#
# COMPACT_ATOMS: atom_id res chain seq x y z
N PRO A 1 15.84 -16.64 2.94
CA PRO A 1 17.08 -16.13 3.55
C PRO A 1 16.72 -15.13 4.63
N ASN A 2 17.36 -15.26 5.80
CA ASN A 2 17.19 -14.31 6.89
C ASN A 2 17.77 -12.97 6.44
N VAL A 3 16.92 -11.96 6.35
CA VAL A 3 17.32 -10.61 5.94
C VAL A 3 17.91 -9.90 7.16
N ALA A 4 19.10 -9.35 7.02
CA ALA A 4 19.82 -8.70 8.11
C ALA A 4 19.12 -7.39 8.54
N TRP A 5 19.43 -6.92 9.76
CA TRP A 5 18.84 -5.69 10.30
C TRP A 5 19.15 -4.45 9.44
N PHE A 6 20.31 -4.40 8.80
CA PHE A 6 20.71 -3.29 7.92
C PHE A 6 20.03 -3.34 6.54
N ASP A 7 19.33 -4.42 6.22
CA ASP A 7 18.54 -4.55 4.99
C ASP A 7 17.15 -3.92 5.12
N GLU A 8 16.89 -3.15 6.18
CA GLU A 8 15.61 -2.45 6.36
C GLU A 8 15.26 -1.54 5.17
N ARG A 9 16.25 -1.10 4.40
CA ARG A 9 16.07 -0.35 3.15
C ARG A 9 15.13 -1.06 2.18
N TYR A 10 15.16 -2.39 2.09
CA TYR A 10 14.31 -3.16 1.18
C TYR A 10 12.81 -2.99 1.47
N ARG A 11 12.44 -2.80 2.73
CA ARG A 11 11.04 -2.50 3.08
C ARG A 11 10.60 -1.14 2.54
N TRP A 12 11.49 -0.16 2.59
CA TRP A 12 11.22 1.18 2.06
C TRP A 12 11.24 1.21 0.55
N ASP A 13 12.14 0.46 -0.08
CA ASP A 13 12.18 0.26 -1.52
C ASP A 13 10.89 -0.44 -2.00
N ALA A 14 10.45 -1.50 -1.32
CA ALA A 14 9.20 -2.18 -1.62
C ALA A 14 7.97 -1.25 -1.47
N LEU A 15 7.97 -0.36 -0.46
CA LEU A 15 6.92 0.64 -0.30
C LEU A 15 6.85 1.62 -1.48
N LEU A 16 7.97 1.87 -2.16
CA LEU A 16 8.06 2.80 -3.30
C LEU A 16 7.90 2.10 -4.67
N ASN A 17 7.88 0.78 -4.71
CA ASN A 17 7.67 0.02 -5.95
C ASN A 17 6.21 0.02 -6.40
N ILE A 18 5.98 -0.09 -7.72
CA ILE A 18 4.65 -0.26 -8.30
C ILE A 18 4.24 -1.73 -8.13
N SER A 19 3.73 -2.05 -6.96
CA SER A 19 3.28 -3.39 -6.57
C SER A 19 2.24 -3.25 -5.46
N PRO A 20 1.51 -4.31 -5.07
CA PRO A 20 0.64 -4.27 -3.91
C PRO A 20 1.36 -3.93 -2.60
N ASP A 21 2.67 -4.20 -2.48
CA ASP A 21 3.49 -3.76 -1.34
C ASP A 21 3.65 -2.24 -1.29
N GLY A 22 3.80 -1.60 -2.45
CA GLY A 22 3.87 -0.17 -2.61
C GLY A 22 2.54 0.47 -3.01
N SER A 23 1.41 -0.08 -2.59
CA SER A 23 0.09 0.45 -2.92
C SER A 23 -0.14 1.85 -2.35
N LEU A 24 -1.02 2.60 -3.01
CA LEU A 24 -1.43 3.95 -2.64
C LEU A 24 -1.83 4.04 -1.16
N ALA A 25 -2.69 3.15 -0.70
CA ALA A 25 -3.18 3.13 0.69
C ALA A 25 -2.04 2.97 1.71
N ARG A 26 -1.09 2.07 1.45
CA ARG A 26 0.07 1.84 2.33
C ARG A 26 1.00 3.05 2.34
N ARG A 27 1.33 3.59 1.15
CA ARG A 27 2.16 4.79 1.05
C ARG A 27 1.55 5.95 1.82
N PHE A 28 0.27 6.22 1.58
CA PHE A 28 -0.41 7.33 2.25
C PHE A 28 -0.36 7.19 3.77
N ALA A 29 -0.72 6.03 4.31
CA ALA A 29 -0.76 5.79 5.75
C ALA A 29 0.62 5.98 6.40
N VAL A 30 1.69 5.39 5.81
CA VAL A 30 3.05 5.48 6.34
C VAL A 30 3.58 6.91 6.26
N PHE A 31 3.42 7.60 5.12
CA PHE A 31 3.93 8.97 4.96
C PHE A 31 3.15 9.99 5.80
N ALA A 32 1.83 9.80 5.97
CA ALA A 32 1.03 10.63 6.88
C ALA A 32 1.48 10.46 8.33
N MET A 33 1.77 9.24 8.77
CA MET A 33 2.33 8.96 10.08
C MET A 33 3.69 9.65 10.27
N LEU A 34 4.60 9.54 9.30
CA LEU A 34 5.91 10.19 9.34
C LEU A 34 5.80 11.72 9.35
N LEU A 35 4.87 12.30 8.58
CA LEU A 35 4.61 13.73 8.61
C LEU A 35 4.15 14.19 10.00
N CYS A 36 3.24 13.44 10.63
CA CYS A 36 2.80 13.73 12.00
C CYS A 36 3.95 13.62 13.00
N LEU A 37 4.79 12.58 12.89
CA LEU A 37 5.97 12.39 13.74
C LEU A 37 6.93 13.56 13.62
N VAL A 38 7.33 13.92 12.40
CA VAL A 38 8.24 15.04 12.13
C VAL A 38 7.65 16.35 12.64
N THR A 39 6.36 16.59 12.40
CA THR A 39 5.69 17.81 12.89
C THR A 39 5.70 17.90 14.41
N CYS A 40 5.40 16.82 15.11
CA CYS A 40 5.46 16.77 16.57
C CYS A 40 6.87 17.03 17.10
N VAL A 41 7.88 16.37 16.51
CA VAL A 41 9.29 16.54 16.89
C VAL A 41 9.75 17.99 16.67
N VAL A 42 9.46 18.55 15.50
CA VAL A 42 9.83 19.95 15.19
C VAL A 42 9.18 20.94 16.15
N VAL A 43 7.91 20.75 16.49
CA VAL A 43 7.21 21.62 17.45
C VAL A 43 7.82 21.46 18.85
N MET A 44 8.12 20.24 19.29
CA MET A 44 8.77 20.01 20.59
C MET A 44 10.14 20.67 20.66
N LEU A 45 10.97 20.51 19.64
CA LEU A 45 12.29 21.13 19.59
C LEU A 45 12.21 22.68 19.66
N ARG A 46 11.22 23.26 19.01
CA ARG A 46 11.01 24.72 18.99
C ARG A 46 10.29 25.28 20.23
N ARG A 47 9.70 24.43 21.05
CA ARG A 47 8.86 24.84 22.19
C ARG A 47 9.36 24.27 23.55
N GLY A 48 10.68 24.10 23.68
CA GLY A 48 11.29 23.67 24.93
C GLY A 48 10.88 22.25 25.35
N GLY A 49 10.78 21.33 24.39
CA GLY A 49 10.53 19.92 24.63
C GLY A 49 9.07 19.54 24.88
N ARG A 50 8.11 20.41 24.54
CA ARG A 50 6.68 20.15 24.73
C ARG A 50 5.83 20.60 23.54
N ILE A 51 4.69 19.97 23.37
CA ILE A 51 3.65 20.41 22.42
C ILE A 51 2.63 21.21 23.24
N PRO A 52 2.44 22.52 22.94
CA PRO A 52 1.49 23.36 23.67
C PRO A 52 0.07 22.77 23.63
N GLY A 53 -0.61 22.79 24.77
CA GLY A 53 -1.97 22.23 24.90
C GLY A 53 -2.02 20.71 25.14
N THR A 54 -0.87 20.05 25.37
CA THR A 54 -0.82 18.62 25.69
C THR A 54 -0.04 18.36 26.97
N SER A 55 -0.31 17.19 27.59
CA SER A 55 0.45 16.69 28.71
C SER A 55 1.81 16.14 28.23
N LEU A 56 2.90 16.51 28.92
CA LEU A 56 4.26 16.19 28.52
C LEU A 56 4.54 14.66 28.48
N GLY A 57 4.13 13.96 29.54
CA GLY A 57 4.36 12.51 29.68
C GLY A 57 3.74 11.69 28.55
N PRO A 58 2.43 11.75 28.34
CA PRO A 58 1.75 11.04 27.26
C PRO A 58 2.30 11.39 25.88
N SER A 59 2.55 12.68 25.59
CA SER A 59 3.10 13.10 24.29
C SER A 59 4.46 12.48 24.00
N ARG A 60 5.37 12.49 24.99
CA ARG A 60 6.71 11.88 24.84
C ARG A 60 6.62 10.36 24.69
N ARG A 61 5.69 9.71 25.41
CA ARG A 61 5.49 8.25 25.32
C ARG A 61 5.02 7.86 23.91
N ILE A 62 4.02 8.53 23.35
CA ILE A 62 3.54 8.24 21.99
C ILE A 62 4.70 8.38 20.99
N LEU A 63 5.45 9.48 21.03
CA LEU A 63 6.58 9.68 20.13
C LEU A 63 7.67 8.63 20.34
N GLY A 64 8.02 8.35 21.60
CA GLY A 64 9.02 7.34 21.95
C GLY A 64 8.63 5.93 21.50
N ILE A 65 7.35 5.55 21.65
CA ILE A 65 6.83 4.25 21.19
C ILE A 65 6.91 4.17 19.66
N VAL A 66 6.50 5.20 18.93
CA VAL A 66 6.56 5.18 17.45
C VAL A 66 7.99 5.09 16.97
N VAL A 67 8.90 5.92 17.49
CA VAL A 67 10.32 5.87 17.12
C VAL A 67 10.97 4.54 17.52
N GLY A 68 10.69 4.05 18.74
CA GLY A 68 11.19 2.77 19.21
C GLY A 68 10.68 1.60 18.37
N ALA A 69 9.40 1.61 18.00
CA ALA A 69 8.83 0.59 17.13
C ALA A 69 9.44 0.63 15.72
N LEU A 70 9.70 1.83 15.15
CA LEU A 70 10.42 1.96 13.88
C LEU A 70 11.84 1.37 13.97
N ALA A 71 12.56 1.63 15.06
CA ALA A 71 13.87 1.06 15.26
C ALA A 71 13.83 -0.48 15.46
N LEU A 72 12.88 -0.98 16.25
CA LEU A 72 12.72 -2.41 16.50
C LEU A 72 12.27 -3.18 15.25
N MET A 73 11.55 -2.53 14.34
CA MET A 73 11.14 -3.14 13.07
C MET A 73 12.34 -3.55 12.20
N MET A 74 13.50 -2.91 12.37
CA MET A 74 14.74 -3.28 11.68
C MET A 74 15.19 -4.71 12.02
N PHE A 75 14.79 -5.26 13.17
CA PHE A 75 15.18 -6.59 13.62
C PHE A 75 14.19 -7.69 13.23
N THR A 76 13.12 -7.37 12.49
CA THR A 76 12.21 -8.41 11.97
C THR A 76 12.94 -9.26 10.92
N PRO A 77 12.70 -10.59 10.90
CA PRO A 77 13.38 -11.50 9.98
C PRO A 77 13.00 -11.29 8.51
N THR A 78 11.86 -10.65 8.27
CA THR A 78 11.35 -10.32 6.93
C THR A 78 11.13 -8.82 6.79
N LYS A 79 11.21 -8.28 5.57
CA LYS A 79 11.11 -6.84 5.29
C LYS A 79 9.85 -6.47 4.49
N TRP A 80 8.71 -7.07 4.87
CA TRP A 80 7.44 -6.81 4.21
C TRP A 80 6.81 -5.47 4.62
N THR A 81 6.17 -4.80 3.68
CA THR A 81 5.49 -3.52 3.93
C THR A 81 4.23 -3.67 4.79
N HIS A 82 3.59 -4.85 4.80
CA HIS A 82 2.43 -5.09 5.64
C HIS A 82 2.74 -5.02 7.15
N HIS A 83 4.01 -5.17 7.54
CA HIS A 83 4.42 -4.95 8.93
C HIS A 83 4.17 -3.51 9.41
N PHE A 84 4.06 -2.53 8.51
CA PHE A 84 3.61 -1.19 8.90
C PHE A 84 2.20 -1.18 9.51
N GLY A 85 1.41 -2.24 9.34
CA GLY A 85 0.11 -2.40 9.97
C GLY A 85 0.13 -2.34 11.49
N VAL A 86 1.26 -2.66 12.15
CA VAL A 86 1.42 -2.55 13.61
C VAL A 86 1.22 -1.11 14.12
N TYR A 87 1.41 -0.12 13.25
CA TYR A 87 1.24 1.29 13.60
C TYR A 87 -0.21 1.78 13.52
N ALA A 88 -1.18 0.99 13.08
CA ALA A 88 -2.54 1.49 12.81
C ALA A 88 -3.14 2.27 14.01
N GLY A 89 -3.07 1.72 15.22
CA GLY A 89 -3.52 2.41 16.43
C GLY A 89 -2.62 3.57 16.86
N LEU A 90 -1.30 3.38 16.75
CA LEU A 90 -0.30 4.39 17.10
C LEU A 90 -0.36 5.59 16.15
N ALA A 91 -0.55 5.35 14.85
CA ALA A 91 -0.67 6.38 13.83
C ALA A 91 -1.88 7.28 14.07
N GLY A 92 -3.02 6.72 14.48
CA GLY A 92 -4.20 7.49 14.87
C GLY A 92 -3.94 8.40 16.08
N SER A 93 -3.31 7.87 17.13
CA SER A 93 -2.92 8.64 18.31
C SER A 93 -1.90 9.74 17.96
N LEU A 94 -0.93 9.41 17.10
CA LEU A 94 0.07 10.36 16.63
C LEU A 94 -0.54 11.44 15.73
N ALA A 95 -1.51 11.10 14.89
CA ALA A 95 -2.25 12.07 14.07
C ALA A 95 -3.02 13.07 14.91
N ALA A 96 -3.68 12.62 16.00
CA ALA A 96 -4.35 13.50 16.94
C ALA A 96 -3.35 14.46 17.62
N LEU A 97 -2.19 13.95 18.07
CA LEU A 97 -1.13 14.76 18.64
C LEU A 97 -0.56 15.75 17.60
N GLY A 98 -0.35 15.28 16.37
CA GLY A 98 0.11 16.07 15.22
C GLY A 98 -0.84 17.22 14.88
N ALA A 99 -2.16 17.00 14.94
CA ALA A 99 -3.13 18.05 14.71
C ALA A 99 -3.00 19.20 15.75
N ILE A 100 -2.78 18.87 17.02
CA ILE A 100 -2.53 19.87 18.07
C ILE A 100 -1.21 20.59 17.82
N ALA A 101 -0.16 19.85 17.44
CA ALA A 101 1.14 20.42 17.11
C ALA A 101 1.04 21.40 15.92
N VAL A 102 0.32 21.03 14.85
CA VAL A 102 0.07 21.89 13.70
C VAL A 102 -0.67 23.18 14.11
N ILE A 103 -1.75 23.06 14.89
CA ILE A 103 -2.49 24.22 15.37
C ILE A 103 -1.54 25.19 16.09
N SER A 104 -0.71 24.66 17.01
CA SER A 104 0.21 25.49 17.79
C SER A 104 1.31 26.14 16.94
N ALA A 105 1.76 25.48 15.85
CA ALA A 105 2.78 25.98 14.94
C ALA A 105 2.25 26.98 13.91
N THR A 106 0.95 26.90 13.59
CA THR A 106 0.32 27.67 12.51
C THR A 106 -0.51 28.84 13.03
N GLU A 107 -0.74 28.92 14.34
CA GLU A 107 -1.65 29.86 14.99
C GLU A 107 -1.38 31.33 14.56
N ARG A 108 -0.12 31.71 14.45
CA ARG A 108 0.32 33.07 14.11
C ARG A 108 1.03 33.18 12.76
N SER A 109 1.04 32.09 11.97
CA SER A 109 1.81 32.05 10.71
C SER A 109 1.00 31.44 9.57
N PRO A 110 0.42 32.27 8.70
CA PRO A 110 -0.21 31.79 7.46
C PRO A 110 0.73 30.93 6.61
N ARG A 111 2.00 31.33 6.53
CA ARG A 111 3.05 30.57 5.84
C ARG A 111 3.15 29.13 6.35
N ASN A 112 3.26 28.93 7.68
CA ASN A 112 3.40 27.59 8.25
C ASN A 112 2.18 26.73 7.94
N ARG A 113 0.99 27.31 7.90
CA ARG A 113 -0.24 26.63 7.51
C ARG A 113 -0.20 26.17 6.05
N THR A 114 0.22 27.08 5.15
CA THR A 114 0.39 26.77 3.73
C THR A 114 1.48 25.71 3.52
N LEU A 115 2.59 25.76 4.26
CA LEU A 115 3.65 24.75 4.21
C LEU A 115 3.16 23.38 4.67
N PHE A 116 2.35 23.32 5.73
CA PHE A 116 1.75 22.06 6.16
C PHE A 116 0.79 21.50 5.08
N GLY A 117 -0.03 22.36 4.47
CA GLY A 117 -0.88 21.97 3.35
C GLY A 117 -0.07 21.47 2.15
N ALA A 118 1.04 22.13 1.81
CA ALA A 118 1.96 21.70 0.77
C ALA A 118 2.59 20.33 1.10
N ALA A 119 2.98 20.10 2.35
CA ALA A 119 3.50 18.80 2.78
C ALA A 119 2.44 17.68 2.65
N VAL A 120 1.18 17.95 3.02
CA VAL A 120 0.08 17.00 2.83
C VAL A 120 -0.18 16.72 1.35
N LEU A 121 -0.17 17.73 0.49
CA LEU A 121 -0.30 17.55 -0.97
C LEU A 121 0.86 16.73 -1.53
N PHE A 122 2.08 17.00 -1.11
CA PHE A 122 3.28 16.30 -1.56
C PHE A 122 3.26 14.81 -1.18
N LEU A 123 2.97 14.49 0.09
CA LEU A 123 2.87 13.08 0.49
C LEU A 123 1.73 12.36 -0.23
N THR A 124 0.64 13.06 -0.53
CA THR A 124 -0.47 12.50 -1.30
C THR A 124 -0.04 12.27 -2.75
N ALA A 125 0.68 13.20 -3.37
CA ALA A 125 1.28 13.01 -4.69
C ALA A 125 2.18 11.78 -4.71
N LEU A 126 3.04 11.62 -3.70
CA LEU A 126 3.92 10.47 -3.55
C LEU A 126 3.14 9.16 -3.35
N ALA A 127 2.03 9.18 -2.60
CA ALA A 127 1.16 8.03 -2.46
C ALA A 127 0.54 7.63 -3.82
N PHE A 128 0.04 8.60 -4.59
CA PHE A 128 -0.58 8.37 -5.89
C PHE A 128 0.40 7.99 -7.02
N THR A 129 1.71 7.89 -6.76
CA THR A 129 2.65 7.21 -7.65
C THR A 129 2.61 5.69 -7.49
N GLY A 130 1.96 5.16 -6.46
CA GLY A 130 1.70 3.72 -6.29
C GLY A 130 0.48 3.25 -7.05
N SER A 131 0.36 1.94 -7.22
CA SER A 131 -0.85 1.30 -7.74
C SER A 131 -1.96 1.26 -6.68
N ASN A 132 -3.20 1.03 -7.12
CA ASN A 132 -4.32 0.73 -6.23
C ASN A 132 -4.46 -0.78 -6.01
N GLY A 133 -3.33 -1.46 -5.84
CA GLY A 133 -3.26 -2.91 -5.73
C GLY A 133 -3.42 -3.41 -4.29
N TRP A 134 -3.94 -4.64 -4.17
CA TRP A 134 -4.17 -5.31 -2.90
C TRP A 134 -3.73 -6.78 -2.98
N TRP A 135 -2.89 -7.25 -2.05
CA TRP A 135 -2.38 -8.62 -2.06
C TRP A 135 -3.46 -9.69 -1.84
N TYR A 136 -4.38 -9.43 -0.92
CA TYR A 136 -5.34 -10.45 -0.46
C TYR A 136 -6.73 -10.28 -1.05
N VAL A 137 -6.90 -9.37 -1.98
CA VAL A 137 -8.16 -9.10 -2.68
C VAL A 137 -7.93 -9.31 -4.15
N SER A 138 -8.85 -10.02 -4.83
CA SER A 138 -8.81 -10.09 -6.28
C SER A 138 -8.79 -8.68 -6.85
N SER A 139 -7.78 -8.41 -7.65
CA SER A 139 -7.59 -7.08 -8.24
C SER A 139 -8.52 -6.81 -9.42
N TYR A 140 -9.18 -7.83 -9.95
CA TYR A 140 -10.09 -7.69 -11.08
C TYR A 140 -11.25 -6.74 -10.76
N GLY A 141 -11.46 -5.78 -11.67
CA GLY A 141 -12.50 -4.76 -11.51
C GLY A 141 -12.13 -3.60 -10.59
N VAL A 142 -11.09 -3.73 -9.75
CA VAL A 142 -10.57 -2.61 -8.95
C VAL A 142 -9.83 -1.64 -9.87
N PRO A 143 -10.21 -0.36 -9.93
CA PRO A 143 -9.56 0.59 -10.83
C PRO A 143 -8.10 0.83 -10.41
N TRP A 144 -7.21 0.87 -11.43
CA TRP A 144 -5.77 1.12 -11.28
C TRP A 144 -5.04 0.13 -10.36
N PHE A 145 -5.50 -1.13 -10.28
CA PHE A 145 -4.87 -2.12 -9.41
C PHE A 145 -3.40 -2.43 -9.82
N ASP A 146 -3.06 -2.24 -11.08
CA ASP A 146 -1.78 -2.56 -11.71
C ASP A 146 -0.90 -1.34 -12.02
N LYS A 147 -1.44 -0.14 -11.82
CA LYS A 147 -0.79 1.12 -12.22
C LYS A 147 -1.20 2.28 -11.33
N PRO A 148 -0.44 3.39 -11.37
CA PRO A 148 -0.82 4.62 -10.72
C PRO A 148 -2.15 5.19 -11.26
N PRO A 149 -3.03 5.73 -10.39
CA PRO A 149 -4.28 6.34 -10.79
C PRO A 149 -4.08 7.48 -11.80
N SER A 150 -4.85 7.42 -12.89
CA SER A 150 -4.79 8.42 -13.97
C SER A 150 -6.15 8.62 -14.62
N ILE A 151 -6.41 9.81 -15.18
CA ILE A 151 -7.59 10.12 -15.99
C ILE A 151 -7.10 10.78 -17.27
N ALA A 152 -7.62 10.32 -18.42
CA ALA A 152 -7.26 10.84 -19.74
C ALA A 152 -5.74 10.93 -19.97
N GLY A 153 -4.98 9.92 -19.51
CA GLY A 153 -3.52 9.87 -19.62
C GLY A 153 -2.76 10.78 -18.66
N LYS A 154 -3.44 11.52 -17.78
CA LYS A 154 -2.81 12.38 -16.79
C LYS A 154 -2.84 11.71 -15.41
N GLY A 155 -1.67 11.48 -14.83
CA GLY A 155 -1.56 10.90 -13.49
C GLY A 155 -2.03 11.85 -12.40
N PHE A 156 -2.77 11.37 -11.42
CA PHE A 156 -3.17 12.17 -10.26
C PHE A 156 -1.97 12.71 -9.49
N ALA A 157 -0.90 11.92 -9.40
CA ALA A 157 0.35 12.35 -8.78
C ALA A 157 0.89 13.64 -9.40
N THR A 158 0.83 13.79 -10.73
CA THR A 158 1.31 14.99 -11.43
C THR A 158 0.48 16.22 -11.06
N VAL A 159 -0.84 16.10 -11.00
CA VAL A 159 -1.74 17.20 -10.60
C VAL A 159 -1.47 17.61 -9.16
N LEU A 160 -1.37 16.64 -8.25
CA LEU A 160 -1.08 16.89 -6.83
C LEU A 160 0.30 17.53 -6.63
N LEU A 161 1.30 17.12 -7.42
CA LEU A 161 2.61 17.74 -7.41
C LEU A 161 2.55 19.21 -7.91
N GLY A 162 1.80 19.46 -8.96
CA GLY A 162 1.55 20.85 -9.44
C GLY A 162 0.90 21.71 -8.36
N LEU A 163 -0.10 21.20 -7.66
CA LEU A 163 -0.73 21.88 -6.52
C LEU A 163 0.26 22.09 -5.35
N THR A 164 1.16 21.14 -5.12
CA THR A 164 2.24 21.27 -4.12
C THR A 164 3.16 22.43 -4.48
N VAL A 165 3.62 22.51 -5.73
CA VAL A 165 4.48 23.60 -6.20
C VAL A 165 3.78 24.96 -6.05
N LEU A 166 2.50 25.04 -6.43
CA LEU A 166 1.70 26.25 -6.26
C LEU A 166 1.58 26.64 -4.77
N ALA A 167 1.32 25.68 -3.88
CA ALA A 167 1.26 25.93 -2.45
C ALA A 167 2.61 26.42 -1.89
N LEU A 168 3.73 25.86 -2.36
CA LEU A 168 5.07 26.33 -2.00
C LEU A 168 5.35 27.74 -2.50
N ALA A 169 4.94 28.09 -3.72
CA ALA A 169 5.04 29.45 -4.25
C ALA A 169 4.22 30.46 -3.40
N VAL A 170 3.00 30.07 -2.99
CA VAL A 170 2.18 30.87 -2.07
C VAL A 170 2.86 31.02 -0.71
N ALA A 171 3.46 29.96 -0.18
CA ALA A 171 4.19 30.02 1.09
C ALA A 171 5.42 30.93 1.01
N ALA A 172 6.16 30.89 -0.09
CA ALA A 172 7.27 31.78 -0.36
C ALA A 172 6.80 33.25 -0.45
N TRP A 173 5.74 33.50 -1.18
CA TRP A 173 5.16 34.87 -1.27
C TRP A 173 4.69 35.38 0.09
N GLN A 174 4.04 34.51 0.92
CA GLN A 174 3.67 34.87 2.30
C GLN A 174 4.90 35.16 3.17
N HIS A 175 6.01 34.44 2.96
CA HIS A 175 7.26 34.69 3.68
C HIS A 175 7.82 36.08 3.39
N PHE A 176 7.91 36.47 2.13
CA PHE A 176 8.43 37.81 1.74
C PHE A 176 7.49 38.94 2.14
N ARG A 177 6.18 38.70 2.25
CA ARG A 177 5.22 39.71 2.72
C ARG A 177 5.08 39.80 4.25
N ALA A 178 5.58 38.82 4.99
CA ALA A 178 5.42 38.77 6.45
C ALA A 178 5.97 40.01 7.19
N PRO A 179 7.12 40.61 6.79
CA PRO A 179 7.65 41.80 7.46
C PRO A 179 6.73 43.02 7.35
N PHE A 180 5.86 43.08 6.35
CA PHE A 180 5.03 44.24 6.02
C PHE A 180 3.56 44.08 6.51
N ARG A 181 3.21 42.99 7.18
CA ARG A 181 1.86 42.77 7.66
C ARG A 181 1.85 42.38 9.14
N PRO A 182 1.10 43.12 9.99
CA PRO A 182 0.95 42.70 11.38
C PRO A 182 0.26 41.32 11.47
N PRO A 183 0.62 40.48 12.47
CA PRO A 183 -0.02 39.20 12.71
C PRO A 183 -1.50 39.43 13.00
N GLN A 184 -2.39 38.96 12.14
CA GLN A 184 -3.82 39.00 12.41
C GLN A 184 -4.26 37.65 12.97
N PRO A 185 -5.08 37.62 14.04
CA PRO A 185 -5.69 36.41 14.52
C PRO A 185 -6.68 35.90 13.46
N THR A 186 -6.38 34.77 12.86
CA THR A 186 -7.20 34.18 11.80
C THR A 186 -8.31 33.34 12.38
N ARG A 187 -9.57 33.58 11.96
CA ARG A 187 -10.74 32.73 12.25
C ARG A 187 -10.55 31.27 11.79
N LEU A 188 -9.59 31.02 10.90
CA LEU A 188 -9.21 29.70 10.35
C LEU A 188 -8.35 28.84 11.29
N ARG A 189 -8.09 29.24 12.52
CA ARG A 189 -7.29 28.50 13.51
C ARG A 189 -7.77 27.05 13.68
N ARG A 190 -9.08 26.84 13.76
CA ARG A 190 -9.69 25.52 13.97
C ARG A 190 -9.46 24.57 12.79
N TRP A 191 -9.21 25.09 11.59
CA TRP A 191 -9.04 24.33 10.36
C TRP A 191 -7.59 24.10 9.98
N SER A 192 -6.64 24.49 10.81
CA SER A 192 -5.20 24.38 10.46
C SER A 192 -4.73 22.93 10.33
N GLY A 193 -5.34 21.98 11.04
CA GLY A 193 -5.10 20.56 10.89
C GLY A 193 -6.01 19.88 9.85
N ALA A 194 -7.03 20.58 9.36
CA ALA A 194 -8.03 20.02 8.45
C ALA A 194 -7.47 19.46 7.13
N PRO A 195 -6.39 20.01 6.51
CA PRO A 195 -5.86 19.46 5.27
C PRO A 195 -5.56 17.96 5.34
N LEU A 196 -4.91 17.50 6.41
CA LEU A 196 -4.62 16.07 6.58
C LEU A 196 -5.90 15.25 6.78
N THR A 197 -6.85 15.74 7.60
CA THR A 197 -8.12 15.04 7.83
C THR A 197 -8.94 14.93 6.55
N VAL A 198 -9.04 16.02 5.78
CA VAL A 198 -9.79 16.04 4.51
C VAL A 198 -9.17 15.07 3.50
N VAL A 199 -7.85 15.12 3.35
CA VAL A 199 -7.15 14.24 2.41
C VAL A 199 -7.22 12.77 2.87
N ALA A 200 -7.06 12.49 4.15
CA ALA A 200 -7.22 11.14 4.68
C ALA A 200 -8.63 10.59 4.44
N ALA A 201 -9.67 11.39 4.68
CA ALA A 201 -11.04 11.00 4.39
C ALA A 201 -11.25 10.77 2.88
N ALA A 202 -10.69 11.62 2.03
CA ALA A 202 -10.77 11.47 0.58
C ALA A 202 -10.05 10.19 0.09
N VAL A 203 -8.88 9.85 0.63
CA VAL A 203 -8.16 8.61 0.31
C VAL A 203 -8.97 7.39 0.76
N VAL A 204 -9.49 7.39 1.99
CA VAL A 204 -10.33 6.29 2.49
C VAL A 204 -11.59 6.11 1.62
N LEU A 205 -12.25 7.21 1.26
CA LEU A 205 -13.42 7.16 0.37
C LEU A 205 -13.05 6.64 -1.02
N PHE A 206 -11.92 7.08 -1.57
CA PHE A 206 -11.39 6.57 -2.85
C PHE A 206 -11.18 5.06 -2.81
N GLU A 207 -10.58 4.53 -1.74
CA GLU A 207 -10.36 3.08 -1.57
C GLU A 207 -11.68 2.32 -1.44
N ILE A 208 -12.61 2.80 -0.61
CA ILE A 208 -13.93 2.18 -0.48
C ILE A 208 -14.66 2.13 -1.82
N LEU A 209 -14.70 3.25 -2.55
CA LEU A 209 -15.35 3.31 -3.85
C LEU A 209 -14.66 2.42 -4.90
N SER A 210 -13.34 2.30 -4.83
CA SER A 210 -12.56 1.41 -5.70
C SER A 210 -12.92 -0.06 -5.45
N LEU A 211 -13.02 -0.48 -4.19
CA LEU A 211 -13.41 -1.84 -3.82
C LEU A 211 -14.88 -2.12 -4.18
N VAL A 212 -15.78 -1.18 -3.93
CA VAL A 212 -17.20 -1.30 -4.33
C VAL A 212 -17.31 -1.44 -5.85
N LYS A 213 -16.58 -0.62 -6.62
CA LYS A 213 -16.54 -0.75 -8.08
C LYS A 213 -16.03 -2.13 -8.50
N GLY A 214 -14.98 -2.64 -7.87
CA GLY A 214 -14.46 -3.99 -8.11
C GLY A 214 -15.54 -5.05 -7.89
N ALA A 215 -16.22 -5.01 -6.75
CA ALA A 215 -17.30 -5.95 -6.43
C ALA A 215 -18.46 -5.90 -7.44
N VAL A 216 -18.92 -4.68 -7.80
CA VAL A 216 -19.99 -4.50 -8.78
C VAL A 216 -19.58 -4.97 -10.17
N SER A 217 -18.33 -4.72 -10.59
CA SER A 217 -17.83 -5.11 -11.91
C SER A 217 -17.66 -6.62 -12.05
N GLN A 218 -17.43 -7.33 -10.95
CA GLN A 218 -17.22 -8.78 -10.93
C GLN A 218 -18.51 -9.58 -10.69
N TYR A 219 -19.57 -8.94 -10.24
CA TYR A 219 -20.85 -9.63 -10.06
C TYR A 219 -21.40 -10.12 -11.43
N PRO A 220 -21.86 -11.39 -11.56
CA PRO A 220 -22.12 -12.39 -10.50
C PRO A 220 -20.98 -13.41 -10.26
N ALA A 221 -19.74 -13.14 -10.68
CA ALA A 221 -18.64 -14.03 -10.49
C ALA A 221 -18.44 -14.45 -9.01
N TYR A 222 -17.71 -15.53 -8.78
CA TYR A 222 -17.39 -16.00 -7.45
C TYR A 222 -16.65 -14.92 -6.64
N SER A 223 -17.07 -14.78 -5.40
CA SER A 223 -16.30 -14.06 -4.37
C SER A 223 -16.55 -14.70 -3.01
N VAL A 224 -15.54 -14.63 -2.13
CA VAL A 224 -15.65 -15.13 -0.76
C VAL A 224 -16.80 -14.45 -0.01
N ALA A 225 -16.99 -13.15 -0.21
CA ALA A 225 -18.07 -12.39 0.42
C ALA A 225 -19.45 -12.91 -0.03
N ARG A 226 -19.64 -13.14 -1.33
CA ARG A 226 -20.87 -13.70 -1.89
C ARG A 226 -21.09 -15.12 -1.34
N SER A 227 -20.06 -15.96 -1.36
CA SER A 227 -20.13 -17.32 -0.82
C SER A 227 -20.53 -17.33 0.65
N ASN A 228 -19.95 -16.46 1.47
CA ASN A 228 -20.29 -16.34 2.88
C ASN A 228 -21.73 -15.84 3.10
N LEU A 229 -22.21 -14.89 2.31
CA LEU A 229 -23.61 -14.43 2.37
C LEU A 229 -24.58 -15.55 1.98
N ASN A 230 -24.29 -16.31 0.93
CA ASN A 230 -25.10 -17.45 0.50
C ASN A 230 -25.11 -18.55 1.56
N ALA A 231 -23.99 -18.79 2.25
CA ALA A 231 -23.93 -19.75 3.34
C ALA A 231 -24.88 -19.42 4.50
N LEU A 232 -25.17 -18.14 4.75
CA LEU A 232 -26.16 -17.71 5.75
C LEU A 232 -27.60 -18.13 5.39
N THR A 233 -27.86 -18.34 4.09
CA THR A 233 -29.18 -18.82 3.57
C THR A 233 -29.19 -20.33 3.32
N GLY A 234 -28.15 -21.05 3.73
CA GLY A 234 -28.05 -22.51 3.58
C GLY A 234 -27.34 -23.00 2.32
N GLU A 235 -26.83 -22.07 1.49
CA GLU A 235 -26.08 -22.41 0.28
C GLU A 235 -24.57 -22.52 0.57
N THR A 236 -24.09 -23.70 0.93
CA THR A 236 -22.71 -23.92 1.39
C THR A 236 -21.70 -24.26 0.29
N CYS A 237 -22.17 -24.65 -0.91
CA CYS A 237 -21.30 -25.09 -2.02
C CYS A 237 -20.89 -23.94 -2.96
N GLY A 238 -20.51 -22.75 -2.41
CA GLY A 238 -20.30 -21.54 -3.18
C GLY A 238 -19.24 -21.67 -4.28
N LEU A 239 -18.03 -22.15 -3.96
CA LEU A 239 -16.94 -22.28 -4.94
C LEU A 239 -17.27 -23.35 -6.00
N ALA A 240 -17.76 -24.50 -5.62
CA ALA A 240 -18.07 -25.59 -6.54
C ALA A 240 -19.14 -25.21 -7.60
N ARG A 241 -20.01 -24.24 -7.27
CA ARG A 241 -21.04 -23.76 -8.19
C ARG A 241 -20.47 -22.83 -9.27
N ASP A 242 -19.42 -22.08 -8.95
CA ASP A 242 -18.83 -21.06 -9.82
C ASP A 242 -17.56 -21.57 -10.54
N VAL A 243 -17.08 -22.79 -10.24
CA VAL A 243 -15.93 -23.42 -10.91
C VAL A 243 -16.42 -24.05 -12.22
N LEU A 244 -15.78 -23.67 -13.31
CA LEU A 244 -15.91 -24.37 -14.57
C LEU A 244 -14.94 -25.55 -14.58
N VAL A 245 -15.45 -26.75 -14.85
CA VAL A 245 -14.64 -27.93 -14.98
C VAL A 245 -14.48 -28.24 -16.48
N GLU A 246 -13.23 -28.41 -16.92
CA GLU A 246 -12.96 -28.90 -18.26
C GLU A 246 -13.44 -30.35 -18.34
N SER A 247 -14.44 -30.59 -19.19
CA SER A 247 -15.04 -31.90 -19.36
C SER A 247 -14.20 -32.83 -20.23
N ASP A 248 -13.35 -32.27 -21.10
CA ASP A 248 -12.41 -33.02 -21.92
C ASP A 248 -11.05 -32.29 -21.94
N PRO A 249 -10.15 -32.58 -21.00
CA PRO A 249 -8.85 -31.97 -20.93
C PRO A 249 -8.02 -32.16 -22.19
N ASN A 250 -8.28 -33.20 -22.97
CA ASN A 250 -7.55 -33.46 -24.21
C ASN A 250 -7.97 -32.51 -25.35
N ALA A 251 -9.19 -32.01 -25.32
CA ALA A 251 -9.67 -31.05 -26.34
C ALA A 251 -8.94 -29.71 -26.26
N SER A 252 -8.42 -29.35 -25.07
CA SER A 252 -7.68 -28.09 -24.83
C SER A 252 -6.17 -28.26 -25.02
N MET A 253 -5.66 -29.45 -25.26
CA MET A 253 -4.23 -29.66 -25.49
C MET A 253 -3.80 -29.12 -26.86
N LEU A 254 -2.63 -28.49 -26.89
CA LEU A 254 -2.01 -28.06 -28.14
C LEU A 254 -1.74 -29.31 -29.03
N GLN A 255 -2.27 -29.27 -30.23
CA GLN A 255 -2.00 -30.32 -31.22
C GLN A 255 -0.60 -30.14 -31.80
N PRO A 256 0.11 -31.25 -32.11
CA PRO A 256 1.38 -31.16 -32.82
C PRO A 256 1.21 -30.41 -34.14
N LEU A 257 2.19 -29.58 -34.48
CA LEU A 257 2.18 -28.79 -35.72
C LEU A 257 2.18 -29.67 -36.98
N ASP A 258 2.73 -30.90 -36.85
CA ASP A 258 2.79 -31.87 -37.94
C ASP A 258 2.38 -33.26 -37.40
N PRO A 259 1.07 -33.57 -37.39
CA PRO A 259 0.55 -34.82 -36.88
C PRO A 259 0.79 -35.93 -37.93
N THR A 260 1.98 -36.48 -38.01
CA THR A 260 2.24 -37.68 -38.84
C THR A 260 1.52 -38.88 -38.20
N PRO A 261 0.57 -39.49 -38.89
CA PRO A 261 -0.17 -40.63 -38.31
C PRO A 261 0.78 -41.78 -37.91
N GLY A 262 0.72 -42.18 -36.65
CA GLY A 262 1.52 -43.26 -36.10
C GLY A 262 2.88 -42.88 -35.54
N VAL A 263 3.20 -41.58 -35.54
CA VAL A 263 4.39 -41.02 -34.85
C VAL A 263 3.93 -40.39 -33.53
N ASP A 264 4.45 -40.92 -32.42
CA ASP A 264 4.29 -40.27 -31.13
C ASP A 264 5.09 -38.95 -31.14
N PRO A 265 4.43 -37.79 -31.01
CA PRO A 265 5.11 -36.49 -30.99
C PRO A 265 6.07 -36.32 -29.81
N LEU A 266 5.93 -37.18 -28.77
CA LEU A 266 6.81 -37.21 -27.60
C LEU A 266 7.87 -38.33 -27.72
N ALA A 267 7.91 -39.08 -28.86
CA ALA A 267 8.93 -40.10 -29.09
C ALA A 267 10.34 -39.47 -29.04
N GLY A 268 11.16 -39.95 -28.12
CA GLY A 268 12.51 -39.42 -27.89
C GLY A 268 12.62 -38.35 -26.82
N THR A 269 11.52 -37.89 -26.24
CA THR A 269 11.57 -37.08 -24.99
C THR A 269 11.69 -38.01 -23.78
N SER A 270 12.50 -37.59 -22.81
CA SER A 270 12.58 -38.31 -21.55
C SER A 270 11.30 -38.10 -20.77
N THR A 271 10.60 -39.22 -20.47
CA THR A 271 9.45 -39.23 -19.58
C THR A 271 9.81 -39.72 -18.16
N VAL A 272 11.11 -39.80 -17.90
CA VAL A 272 11.61 -40.23 -16.58
C VAL A 272 11.15 -39.21 -15.52
N GLY A 273 10.51 -39.69 -14.47
CA GLY A 273 9.98 -38.82 -13.41
C GLY A 273 8.50 -38.43 -13.56
N PHE A 274 7.85 -38.82 -14.67
CA PHE A 274 6.41 -38.62 -14.86
C PHE A 274 5.62 -39.89 -14.70
N THR A 275 4.50 -39.80 -13.99
CA THR A 275 3.46 -40.79 -13.97
C THR A 275 2.44 -40.59 -15.10
N PRO A 276 1.60 -41.57 -15.47
CA PRO A 276 0.52 -41.39 -16.43
C PRO A 276 -0.42 -40.20 -16.10
N ASP A 277 -0.50 -39.84 -14.81
CA ASP A 277 -1.34 -38.72 -14.33
C ASP A 277 -0.61 -37.35 -14.36
N GLY A 278 0.55 -37.26 -14.97
CA GLY A 278 1.30 -36.02 -15.14
C GLY A 278 2.03 -35.50 -13.88
N VAL A 279 2.02 -36.28 -12.79
CA VAL A 279 2.73 -35.95 -11.56
C VAL A 279 4.11 -36.60 -11.58
N ALA A 280 5.17 -35.81 -11.39
CA ALA A 280 6.51 -36.36 -11.29
C ALA A 280 6.63 -37.29 -10.07
N SER A 281 7.16 -38.53 -10.29
CA SER A 281 7.24 -39.59 -9.28
C SER A 281 8.23 -39.28 -8.14
N ASP A 282 9.12 -38.33 -8.34
CA ASP A 282 10.15 -37.87 -7.40
C ASP A 282 9.78 -36.61 -6.64
N LEU A 283 8.61 -36.00 -6.90
CA LEU A 283 8.11 -34.89 -6.13
C LEU A 283 7.69 -35.38 -4.74
N SER A 284 8.45 -35.00 -3.74
CA SER A 284 8.07 -35.16 -2.34
C SER A 284 6.96 -34.16 -2.00
N ALA A 285 5.83 -34.67 -1.49
CA ALA A 285 4.69 -33.85 -1.06
C ALA A 285 5.07 -32.82 0.05
N ASP A 286 6.15 -33.09 0.76
CA ASP A 286 6.59 -32.31 1.92
C ASP A 286 7.77 -31.37 1.61
N ARG A 287 8.17 -31.20 0.35
CA ARG A 287 9.20 -30.24 0.01
C ARG A 287 8.62 -28.85 0.09
N GLU A 288 8.62 -28.28 1.30
CA GLU A 288 8.47 -26.85 1.45
C GLU A 288 9.53 -26.16 0.63
N THR A 289 9.15 -25.44 -0.40
CA THR A 289 10.02 -24.49 -1.08
C THR A 289 10.31 -23.36 -0.08
N SER A 290 11.32 -23.60 0.76
CA SER A 290 11.82 -22.59 1.67
C SER A 290 12.39 -21.47 0.83
N GLY A 291 11.69 -20.37 0.71
CA GLY A 291 12.27 -19.17 0.15
C GLY A 291 11.44 -18.38 -0.84
N THR A 292 10.21 -18.73 -1.12
CA THR A 292 9.34 -17.85 -1.89
C THR A 292 8.92 -16.64 -1.07
N THR A 293 9.76 -15.63 -1.07
CA THR A 293 9.43 -14.28 -0.60
C THR A 293 8.68 -13.48 -1.64
N GLY A 294 8.35 -14.06 -2.77
CA GLY A 294 7.51 -13.48 -3.80
C GLY A 294 6.08 -14.00 -3.69
N GLY A 295 5.09 -13.20 -4.08
CA GLY A 295 3.73 -13.68 -4.27
C GLY A 295 3.71 -14.93 -5.17
N ALA A 296 2.60 -15.65 -5.19
CA ALA A 296 2.40 -16.98 -5.79
C ALA A 296 2.90 -17.17 -7.26
N ASN A 297 3.51 -16.19 -7.88
CA ASN A 297 4.02 -16.22 -9.26
C ASN A 297 5.49 -15.78 -9.39
N SER A 298 6.26 -15.68 -8.30
CA SER A 298 7.70 -15.45 -8.44
C SER A 298 8.41 -16.80 -8.52
N VAL A 299 8.62 -17.28 -9.73
CA VAL A 299 9.61 -18.32 -10.01
C VAL A 299 10.97 -17.66 -9.81
N ASP A 300 11.77 -18.17 -8.88
CA ASP A 300 13.15 -17.74 -8.73
C ASP A 300 13.92 -18.16 -10.01
N PRO A 301 14.42 -17.20 -10.80
CA PRO A 301 15.15 -17.56 -12.03
C PRO A 301 16.46 -18.29 -11.75
N SER A 302 16.88 -18.44 -10.50
CA SER A 302 18.06 -19.22 -10.11
C SER A 302 17.75 -20.70 -9.82
N ASP A 303 16.48 -21.09 -9.78
CA ASP A 303 16.08 -22.49 -9.58
C ASP A 303 16.03 -23.23 -10.93
N THR A 304 17.22 -23.40 -11.53
CA THR A 304 17.43 -24.17 -12.77
C THR A 304 17.32 -25.68 -12.58
N ASP A 305 17.10 -26.15 -11.35
CA ASP A 305 16.98 -27.59 -11.06
C ASP A 305 15.55 -28.13 -11.21
N GLN A 306 14.57 -27.33 -11.66
CA GLN A 306 13.20 -27.78 -11.90
C GLN A 306 12.89 -28.07 -13.37
N THR A 307 13.91 -28.11 -14.24
CA THR A 307 13.77 -28.56 -15.64
C THR A 307 14.61 -29.80 -15.90
N SER A 308 14.20 -30.90 -15.36
CA SER A 308 14.59 -32.22 -15.87
C SER A 308 13.43 -33.19 -15.73
#